data_13a4af5da5669fdc48dc32280ee641cc
#
_entry.id   13a4af5da5669fdc48dc32280ee641cc
#
_cell.length_a   1.000
_cell.length_b   1.000
_cell.length_c   1.000
_cell.angle_alpha   90.00
_cell.angle_beta   90.00
_cell.angle_gamma   90.00
#
_symmetry.space_group_name_H-M   'P 1'
#
loop_
_entity.id
_entity.type
_entity.pdbx_description
1 polymer ?
#
loop_
_entity_poly.entity_id
_entity_poly.type
_entity_poly.pdbx_seq_one_letter_code
_entity_poly.pdbx_strand_id
1 'polypeptide(L)'
;MGSNPYPSPHFFVLKTQRYTRHDTEFSTVEDQERTDAPRCPQCGDVVGMLTWLPRYRVKLKLHGEEPGDIAQSLAGGADLIVSERFADAFRAAELRGLHGFAPVEVVKVQRQRRGTQTAFTLPQYRAVTVTFGSALVDEPRSQILRPGPFDCDYCRAVGTDGINGFTLEPGSWNGDDIFYPRGLPGVFVVSERFAHLVSEHQLTNTVLTPTEQYVWDPLRRFSQPAER
;
A
#
# COMPACT_ATOMS: atom_id res chain seq x y z
N MET A 1 12.73 16.75 -30.98
CA MET A 1 12.33 15.97 -29.80
C MET A 1 12.86 16.72 -28.59
N GLY A 2 12.01 17.52 -27.92
CA GLY A 2 12.40 18.31 -26.77
C GLY A 2 12.54 17.40 -25.56
N SER A 3 13.73 17.32 -24.99
CA SER A 3 13.95 16.72 -23.69
C SER A 3 13.14 17.51 -22.65
N ASN A 4 12.21 16.85 -21.97
CA ASN A 4 11.50 17.44 -20.84
C ASN A 4 12.54 17.84 -19.78
N PRO A 5 12.68 19.14 -19.41
CA PRO A 5 13.70 19.60 -18.48
C PRO A 5 13.41 19.23 -17.01
N TYR A 6 12.26 18.64 -16.74
CA TYR A 6 11.92 18.19 -15.37
C TYR A 6 12.24 16.71 -15.24
N PRO A 7 12.99 16.30 -14.19
CA PRO A 7 13.20 14.88 -13.90
C PRO A 7 11.84 14.21 -13.74
N SER A 8 11.72 12.99 -14.28
CA SER A 8 10.51 12.18 -14.06
C SER A 8 10.31 11.98 -12.57
N PRO A 9 9.08 12.11 -12.05
CA PRO A 9 8.85 11.88 -10.63
C PRO A 9 9.22 10.44 -10.25
N HIS A 10 9.93 10.29 -9.13
CA HIS A 10 10.26 8.98 -8.59
C HIS A 10 9.12 8.44 -7.74
N PHE A 11 8.84 7.16 -7.91
CA PHE A 11 7.80 6.46 -7.17
C PHE A 11 8.36 5.24 -6.45
N PHE A 12 7.71 4.87 -5.36
CA PHE A 12 8.10 3.73 -4.55
C PHE A 12 6.89 2.85 -4.25
N VAL A 13 7.13 1.56 -4.10
CA VAL A 13 6.14 0.63 -3.54
C VAL A 13 6.28 0.65 -2.03
N LEU A 14 5.16 0.91 -1.33
CA LEU A 14 5.06 0.86 0.12
C LEU A 14 4.67 -0.55 0.56
N LYS A 15 5.46 -1.12 1.46
CA LYS A 15 5.18 -2.36 2.19
C LYS A 15 5.45 -2.16 3.69
N THR A 16 4.88 -3.03 4.51
CA THR A 16 5.27 -3.13 5.92
C THR A 16 6.56 -3.92 6.05
N GLN A 17 7.37 -3.56 7.04
CA GLN A 17 8.67 -4.17 7.29
C GLN A 17 8.52 -5.40 8.20
N ARG A 18 8.87 -6.58 7.67
CA ARG A 18 8.80 -7.83 8.44
C ARG A 18 10.08 -8.09 9.23
N TYR A 19 9.95 -8.81 10.34
CA TYR A 19 11.05 -9.28 11.20
C TYR A 19 11.88 -8.15 11.82
N THR A 20 11.29 -7.00 12.03
CA THR A 20 11.94 -5.84 12.66
C THR A 20 11.36 -5.53 14.02
N ARG A 21 11.96 -4.54 14.71
CA ARG A 21 11.48 -4.07 16.01
C ARG A 21 10.02 -3.62 16.00
N HIS A 22 9.56 -3.06 14.87
CA HIS A 22 8.23 -2.46 14.72
C HIS A 22 7.29 -3.29 13.83
N ASP A 23 7.64 -4.55 13.55
CA ASP A 23 6.80 -5.44 12.73
C ASP A 23 5.42 -5.62 13.35
N THR A 24 4.43 -4.98 12.74
CA THR A 24 3.06 -4.87 13.21
C THR A 24 2.09 -5.16 12.07
N GLU A 25 1.20 -6.09 12.31
CA GLU A 25 0.08 -6.43 11.44
C GLU A 25 -1.23 -6.34 12.24
N PHE A 26 -2.36 -6.36 11.57
CA PHE A 26 -3.65 -6.44 12.25
C PHE A 26 -4.63 -7.35 11.51
N SER A 27 -5.68 -7.77 12.20
CA SER A 27 -6.88 -8.34 11.62
C SER A 27 -8.09 -7.59 12.13
N THR A 28 -9.11 -7.43 11.30
CA THR A 28 -10.42 -6.93 11.72
C THR A 28 -11.10 -7.97 12.62
N VAL A 29 -12.08 -7.55 13.39
CA VAL A 29 -12.97 -8.48 14.12
C VAL A 29 -13.93 -9.16 13.15
N GLU A 30 -14.52 -10.29 13.54
CA GLU A 30 -15.35 -11.13 12.67
C GLU A 30 -16.63 -10.44 12.19
N ASP A 31 -17.18 -9.54 13.00
CA ASP A 31 -18.39 -8.76 12.73
C ASP A 31 -18.12 -7.39 12.07
N GLN A 32 -16.94 -7.21 11.48
CA GLN A 32 -16.59 -5.96 10.81
C GLN A 32 -17.42 -5.77 9.55
N GLU A 33 -18.25 -4.73 9.54
CA GLU A 33 -19.04 -4.35 8.38
C GLU A 33 -18.18 -3.76 7.26
N ARG A 34 -18.60 -4.02 6.02
CA ARG A 34 -17.94 -3.52 4.81
C ARG A 34 -18.98 -3.05 3.81
N THR A 35 -18.61 -2.04 3.02
CA THR A 35 -19.39 -1.62 1.84
C THR A 35 -18.84 -2.27 0.57
N ASP A 36 -19.53 -2.00 -0.55
CA ASP A 36 -19.09 -2.47 -1.86
C ASP A 36 -17.69 -1.96 -2.24
N ALA A 37 -16.99 -2.76 -3.02
CA ALA A 37 -15.73 -2.35 -3.60
C ALA A 37 -15.93 -1.24 -4.64
N PRO A 38 -15.00 -0.28 -4.76
CA PRO A 38 -15.05 0.73 -5.82
C PRO A 38 -14.98 0.06 -7.19
N ARG A 39 -15.78 0.58 -8.12
CA ARG A 39 -15.89 0.06 -9.48
C ARG A 39 -15.39 1.04 -10.52
N CYS A 40 -14.84 0.53 -11.59
CA CYS A 40 -14.46 1.31 -12.74
C CYS A 40 -15.68 2.02 -13.35
N PRO A 41 -15.62 3.34 -13.58
CA PRO A 41 -16.75 4.06 -14.17
C PRO A 41 -17.00 3.73 -15.65
N GLN A 42 -16.05 3.07 -16.32
CA GLN A 42 -16.18 2.71 -17.75
C GLN A 42 -16.68 1.28 -17.96
N CYS A 43 -16.09 0.30 -17.27
CA CYS A 43 -16.42 -1.13 -17.49
C CYS A 43 -17.19 -1.76 -16.32
N GLY A 44 -17.24 -1.12 -15.17
CA GLY A 44 -17.90 -1.67 -13.97
C GLY A 44 -17.05 -2.66 -13.16
N ASP A 45 -15.86 -3.02 -13.62
CA ASP A 45 -14.97 -3.92 -12.90
C ASP A 45 -14.55 -3.37 -11.55
N VAL A 46 -14.28 -4.27 -10.61
CA VAL A 46 -13.78 -3.92 -9.29
C VAL A 46 -12.33 -3.44 -9.40
N VAL A 47 -12.10 -2.21 -8.93
CA VAL A 47 -10.79 -1.55 -9.00
C VAL A 47 -10.14 -1.35 -7.62
N GLY A 48 -10.79 -1.76 -6.56
CA GLY A 48 -10.29 -1.66 -5.20
C GLY A 48 -10.89 -2.74 -4.32
N MET A 49 -10.56 -2.67 -3.04
CA MET A 49 -11.06 -3.63 -2.05
C MET A 49 -12.35 -3.14 -1.39
N LEU A 50 -13.10 -4.05 -0.81
CA LEU A 50 -14.26 -3.71 0.02
C LEU A 50 -13.82 -2.72 1.11
N THR A 51 -14.40 -1.53 1.10
CA THR A 51 -14.10 -0.53 2.12
C THR A 51 -14.76 -0.91 3.44
N TRP A 52 -14.00 -0.95 4.51
CA TRP A 52 -14.55 -1.23 5.83
C TRP A 52 -15.31 -0.02 6.38
N LEU A 53 -16.34 -0.32 7.19
CA LEU A 53 -17.23 0.66 7.77
C LEU A 53 -16.96 0.85 9.28
N PRO A 54 -17.37 1.98 9.88
CA PRO A 54 -17.38 2.09 11.33
C PRO A 54 -18.27 0.97 11.96
N ARG A 55 -17.90 0.42 13.09
CA ARG A 55 -16.85 0.75 14.04
C ARG A 55 -15.56 0.00 13.69
N TYR A 56 -14.45 0.71 13.55
CA TYR A 56 -13.17 0.12 13.19
C TYR A 56 -12.54 -0.56 14.40
N ARG A 57 -12.73 -1.87 14.51
CA ARG A 57 -12.24 -2.70 15.62
C ARG A 57 -11.22 -3.71 15.11
N VAL A 58 -10.03 -3.72 15.73
CA VAL A 58 -8.93 -4.56 15.27
C VAL A 58 -8.28 -5.35 16.39
N LYS A 59 -7.69 -6.48 16.01
CA LYS A 59 -6.74 -7.25 16.82
C LYS A 59 -5.35 -6.98 16.25
N LEU A 60 -4.47 -6.31 16.99
CA LEU A 60 -3.07 -6.10 16.60
C LEU A 60 -2.25 -7.37 16.85
N LYS A 61 -1.36 -7.67 15.92
CA LYS A 61 -0.37 -8.72 16.03
C LYS A 61 1.02 -8.12 15.95
N LEU A 62 1.74 -8.14 17.07
CA LEU A 62 3.09 -7.66 17.16
C LEU A 62 4.07 -8.82 16.99
N HIS A 63 4.81 -8.79 15.90
CA HIS A 63 5.94 -9.68 15.64
C HIS A 63 7.24 -9.08 16.17
N GLY A 64 7.28 -7.75 16.27
CA GLY A 64 8.35 -6.96 16.84
C GLY A 64 8.17 -6.67 18.34
N GLU A 65 8.97 -5.76 18.85
CA GLU A 65 8.99 -5.33 20.26
C GLU A 65 8.00 -4.21 20.54
N GLU A 66 7.82 -3.31 19.58
CA GLU A 66 7.01 -2.10 19.65
C GLU A 66 6.05 -2.00 18.47
N PRO A 67 4.88 -1.34 18.64
CA PRO A 67 3.97 -1.09 17.53
C PRO A 67 4.59 -0.14 16.50
N GLY A 68 4.31 -0.41 15.21
CA GLY A 68 4.73 0.45 14.10
C GLY A 68 3.72 1.55 13.79
N ASP A 69 4.15 2.57 13.03
CA ASP A 69 3.29 3.68 12.60
C ASP A 69 2.31 3.28 11.49
N ILE A 70 2.66 2.27 10.71
CA ILE A 70 1.78 1.71 9.68
C ILE A 70 1.57 0.23 9.99
N ALA A 71 0.33 -0.25 9.88
CA ALA A 71 0.04 -1.68 9.89
C ALA A 71 -0.94 -2.03 8.77
N GLN A 72 -0.67 -3.16 8.10
CA GLN A 72 -1.51 -3.72 7.04
C GLN A 72 -2.29 -4.93 7.56
N SER A 73 -3.41 -5.23 6.91
CA SER A 73 -4.23 -6.37 7.25
C SER A 73 -3.53 -7.69 6.94
N LEU A 74 -3.60 -8.64 7.89
CA LEU A 74 -3.12 -10.02 7.74
C LEU A 74 -3.82 -10.79 6.61
N ALA A 75 -5.09 -10.46 6.34
CA ALA A 75 -5.89 -11.14 5.33
C ALA A 75 -5.48 -10.80 3.89
N GLY A 76 -4.45 -9.99 3.72
CA GLY A 76 -4.10 -9.41 2.41
C GLY A 76 -5.25 -8.52 1.93
N GLY A 77 -5.07 -7.27 1.78
CA GLY A 77 -6.13 -6.37 1.37
C GLY A 77 -5.69 -4.92 1.50
N ALA A 78 -6.60 -4.06 1.17
CA ALA A 78 -6.37 -2.63 1.15
C ALA A 78 -6.52 -1.97 2.53
N ASP A 79 -6.89 -2.73 3.56
CA ASP A 79 -7.07 -2.17 4.89
C ASP A 79 -5.73 -1.74 5.45
N LEU A 80 -5.65 -0.48 5.80
CA LEU A 80 -4.47 0.17 6.35
C LEU A 80 -4.87 0.94 7.60
N ILE A 81 -4.10 0.80 8.66
CA ILE A 81 -4.18 1.67 9.82
C ILE A 81 -2.86 2.39 10.00
N VAL A 82 -2.94 3.64 10.43
CA VAL A 82 -1.78 4.49 10.67
C VAL A 82 -1.84 5.06 12.08
N SER A 83 -0.68 5.28 12.71
CA SER A 83 -0.62 5.94 14.02
C SER A 83 -1.11 7.39 13.93
N GLU A 84 -1.54 7.97 15.03
CA GLU A 84 -1.88 9.39 15.10
C GLU A 84 -0.70 10.26 14.66
N ARG A 85 0.52 9.91 15.08
CA ARG A 85 1.75 10.61 14.69
C ARG A 85 1.94 10.63 13.16
N PHE A 86 1.69 9.50 12.50
CA PHE A 86 1.70 9.44 11.04
C PHE A 86 0.60 10.33 10.45
N ALA A 87 -0.64 10.22 10.97
CA ALA A 87 -1.78 10.96 10.45
C ALA A 87 -1.56 12.48 10.55
N ASP A 88 -0.98 12.96 11.65
CA ASP A 88 -0.68 14.38 11.85
C ASP A 88 0.43 14.84 10.91
N ALA A 89 1.51 14.08 10.76
CA ALA A 89 2.58 14.40 9.83
C ALA A 89 2.06 14.44 8.37
N PHE A 90 1.24 13.47 7.98
CA PHE A 90 0.64 13.39 6.63
C PHE A 90 -0.23 14.62 6.32
N ARG A 91 -1.07 15.03 7.28
CA ARG A 91 -1.93 16.22 7.14
C ARG A 91 -1.11 17.51 7.14
N ALA A 92 -0.13 17.64 8.03
CA ALA A 92 0.72 18.82 8.11
C ALA A 92 1.55 19.05 6.84
N ALA A 93 1.97 17.97 6.18
CA ALA A 93 2.66 18.02 4.89
C ALA A 93 1.71 18.19 3.69
N GLU A 94 0.40 18.30 3.93
CA GLU A 94 -0.64 18.42 2.89
C GLU A 94 -0.53 17.32 1.82
N LEU A 95 -0.19 16.10 2.22
CA LEU A 95 -0.13 14.95 1.33
C LEU A 95 -1.53 14.46 0.97
N ARG A 96 -1.66 13.84 -0.20
CA ARG A 96 -2.93 13.39 -0.77
C ARG A 96 -2.94 11.88 -1.02
N GLY A 97 -4.16 11.32 -1.11
CA GLY A 97 -4.39 9.91 -1.46
C GLY A 97 -4.78 9.02 -0.30
N LEU A 98 -4.82 9.54 0.95
CA LEU A 98 -5.44 8.87 2.09
C LEU A 98 -6.73 9.58 2.49
N HIS A 99 -7.75 8.79 2.77
CA HIS A 99 -9.07 9.25 3.20
C HIS A 99 -9.50 8.58 4.50
N GLY A 100 -10.44 9.20 5.21
CA GLY A 100 -11.10 8.66 6.40
C GLY A 100 -10.47 9.12 7.70
N PHE A 101 -9.30 8.66 8.06
CA PHE A 101 -8.62 8.93 9.33
C PHE A 101 -9.52 8.75 10.56
N ALA A 102 -10.39 7.75 10.52
CA ALA A 102 -11.31 7.46 11.60
C ALA A 102 -10.61 6.74 12.75
N PRO A 103 -11.03 6.96 14.02
CA PRO A 103 -10.40 6.30 15.16
C PRO A 103 -10.60 4.78 15.12
N VAL A 104 -9.57 4.04 15.50
CA VAL A 104 -9.56 2.58 15.56
C VAL A 104 -9.56 2.14 17.02
N GLU A 105 -10.47 1.23 17.37
CA GLU A 105 -10.47 0.52 18.65
C GLU A 105 -9.60 -0.74 18.55
N VAL A 106 -8.49 -0.77 19.29
CA VAL A 106 -7.66 -1.97 19.41
C VAL A 106 -8.23 -2.84 20.54
N VAL A 107 -8.99 -3.87 20.17
CA VAL A 107 -9.67 -4.76 21.15
C VAL A 107 -8.72 -5.80 21.76
N LYS A 108 -7.63 -6.11 21.09
CA LYS A 108 -6.63 -7.07 21.57
C LYS A 108 -5.27 -6.81 20.95
N VAL A 109 -4.22 -6.98 21.74
CA VAL A 109 -2.83 -7.04 21.27
C VAL A 109 -2.29 -8.44 21.48
N GLN A 110 -1.85 -9.09 20.41
CA GLN A 110 -1.22 -10.41 20.42
C GLN A 110 0.28 -10.25 20.16
N ARG A 111 1.12 -10.74 21.06
CA ARG A 111 2.58 -10.77 20.87
C ARG A 111 3.00 -12.17 20.45
N GLN A 112 3.81 -12.30 19.40
CA GLN A 112 4.32 -13.61 18.96
C GLN A 112 5.60 -14.05 19.66
N ARG A 113 6.46 -13.12 20.12
CA ARG A 113 7.68 -13.46 20.84
C ARG A 113 7.45 -13.43 22.34
N ARG A 114 7.76 -14.54 23.00
CA ARG A 114 7.95 -14.63 24.47
C ARG A 114 9.36 -14.10 24.77
N GLY A 115 9.53 -12.81 24.86
CA GLY A 115 10.76 -12.15 25.30
C GLY A 115 10.48 -11.25 26.48
N THR A 116 11.53 -10.60 26.99
CA THR A 116 11.43 -9.59 28.04
C THR A 116 10.33 -8.59 27.67
N GLN A 117 9.32 -8.48 28.52
CA GLN A 117 8.20 -7.57 28.27
C GLN A 117 8.69 -6.13 28.38
N THR A 118 9.16 -5.57 27.29
CA THR A 118 9.36 -4.12 27.20
C THR A 118 7.99 -3.47 27.30
N ALA A 119 7.81 -2.60 28.28
CA ALA A 119 6.62 -1.79 28.36
C ALA A 119 6.61 -0.82 27.18
N PHE A 120 5.52 -0.76 26.43
CA PHE A 120 5.32 0.25 25.39
C PHE A 120 3.94 0.90 25.56
N THR A 121 3.82 2.11 25.09
CA THR A 121 2.53 2.78 24.99
C THR A 121 1.94 2.45 23.63
N LEU A 122 0.72 1.91 23.61
CA LEU A 122 0.02 1.64 22.37
C LEU A 122 -0.35 2.97 21.70
N PRO A 123 0.08 3.24 20.47
CA PRO A 123 -0.33 4.44 19.76
C PRO A 123 -1.84 4.40 19.45
N GLN A 124 -2.44 5.56 19.38
CA GLN A 124 -3.77 5.68 18.79
C GLN A 124 -3.64 5.44 17.28
N TYR A 125 -4.50 4.60 16.74
CA TYR A 125 -4.54 4.32 15.31
C TYR A 125 -5.73 4.96 14.64
N ARG A 126 -5.54 5.27 13.36
CA ARG A 126 -6.55 5.78 12.43
C ARG A 126 -6.73 4.80 11.28
N ALA A 127 -7.97 4.45 10.99
CA ALA A 127 -8.33 3.71 9.79
C ALA A 127 -8.30 4.65 8.59
N VAL A 128 -7.62 4.25 7.53
CA VAL A 128 -7.50 5.03 6.30
C VAL A 128 -7.80 4.17 5.08
N THR A 129 -8.30 4.83 4.04
CA THR A 129 -8.53 4.23 2.72
C THR A 129 -7.59 4.87 1.71
N VAL A 130 -6.89 4.06 0.95
CA VAL A 130 -6.02 4.52 -0.13
C VAL A 130 -6.83 4.75 -1.40
N THR A 131 -6.57 5.86 -2.07
CA THR A 131 -7.27 6.24 -3.30
C THR A 131 -6.90 5.31 -4.47
N PHE A 132 -7.86 5.04 -5.36
CA PHE A 132 -7.59 4.49 -6.68
C PHE A 132 -7.14 5.65 -7.57
N GLY A 133 -5.84 5.73 -7.83
CA GLY A 133 -5.22 6.88 -8.49
C GLY A 133 -5.51 6.98 -9.99
N SER A 134 -5.06 8.08 -10.57
CA SER A 134 -5.10 8.29 -12.02
C SER A 134 -3.92 7.66 -12.75
N ALA A 135 -2.79 7.51 -12.05
CA ALA A 135 -1.54 7.02 -12.62
C ALA A 135 -1.69 5.63 -13.25
N LEU A 136 -1.27 5.52 -14.50
CA LEU A 136 -1.33 4.30 -15.29
C LEU A 136 0.03 3.59 -15.28
N VAL A 137 0.02 2.29 -15.20
CA VAL A 137 1.23 1.48 -15.41
C VAL A 137 1.64 1.58 -16.89
N ASP A 138 2.92 1.89 -17.14
CA ASP A 138 3.52 1.88 -18.48
C ASP A 138 3.86 0.42 -18.84
N GLU A 139 2.89 -0.30 -19.41
CA GLU A 139 3.04 -1.73 -19.73
C GLU A 139 4.28 -2.03 -20.60
N PRO A 140 4.58 -1.25 -21.68
CA PRO A 140 5.76 -1.49 -22.52
C PRO A 140 7.10 -1.34 -21.80
N ARG A 141 7.15 -0.54 -20.72
CA ARG A 141 8.38 -0.29 -19.94
C ARG A 141 8.44 -1.05 -18.64
N SER A 142 7.43 -1.87 -18.36
CA SER A 142 7.31 -2.65 -17.13
C SER A 142 7.53 -4.12 -17.40
N GLN A 143 8.03 -4.84 -16.40
CA GLN A 143 8.14 -6.30 -16.45
C GLN A 143 7.05 -6.92 -15.55
N ILE A 144 5.84 -7.03 -16.09
CA ILE A 144 4.68 -7.56 -15.40
C ILE A 144 4.16 -8.78 -16.16
N LEU A 145 4.01 -9.89 -15.46
CA LEU A 145 3.35 -11.08 -15.98
C LEU A 145 1.87 -11.01 -15.65
N ARG A 146 1.05 -11.13 -16.68
CA ARG A 146 -0.40 -11.09 -16.56
C ARG A 146 -1.01 -12.39 -17.09
N PRO A 147 -2.16 -12.84 -16.56
CA PRO A 147 -2.86 -14.03 -17.07
C PRO A 147 -3.49 -13.79 -18.45
N GLY A 148 -3.66 -12.54 -18.87
CA GLY A 148 -4.25 -12.17 -20.15
C GLY A 148 -4.20 -10.65 -20.39
N PRO A 149 -4.68 -10.18 -21.55
CA PRO A 149 -4.83 -8.76 -21.82
C PRO A 149 -5.88 -8.12 -20.89
N PHE A 150 -5.83 -6.81 -20.71
CA PHE A 150 -6.90 -6.08 -20.06
C PHE A 150 -7.96 -5.63 -21.09
N ASP A 151 -9.23 -5.68 -20.68
CA ASP A 151 -10.37 -5.34 -21.54
C ASP A 151 -10.77 -3.86 -21.47
N CYS A 152 -10.24 -3.14 -20.50
CA CYS A 152 -10.56 -1.74 -20.25
C CYS A 152 -9.30 -0.89 -20.12
N ASP A 153 -9.10 0.03 -21.06
CA ASP A 153 -7.94 0.95 -21.04
C ASP A 153 -7.95 1.92 -19.87
N TYR A 154 -9.12 2.18 -19.29
CA TYR A 154 -9.24 3.10 -18.17
C TYR A 154 -8.73 2.51 -16.86
N CYS A 155 -9.17 1.35 -16.46
CA CYS A 155 -8.78 0.75 -15.18
C CYS A 155 -7.64 -0.25 -15.31
N ARG A 156 -7.51 -0.92 -16.47
CA ARG A 156 -6.55 -2.01 -16.71
C ARG A 156 -6.63 -3.09 -15.63
N ALA A 157 -7.84 -3.33 -15.12
CA ALA A 157 -8.10 -4.30 -14.07
C ALA A 157 -7.96 -5.71 -14.63
N VAL A 158 -6.76 -6.27 -14.53
CA VAL A 158 -6.44 -7.66 -14.86
C VAL A 158 -5.52 -8.21 -13.77
N GLY A 159 -5.58 -9.51 -13.56
CA GLY A 159 -4.72 -10.18 -12.60
C GLY A 159 -3.23 -9.93 -12.86
N THR A 160 -2.42 -10.20 -11.86
CA THR A 160 -0.96 -10.09 -11.93
C THR A 160 -0.37 -11.40 -11.41
N ASP A 161 0.44 -12.05 -12.24
CA ASP A 161 1.12 -13.31 -11.91
C ASP A 161 2.54 -13.08 -11.38
N GLY A 162 3.13 -11.92 -11.71
CA GLY A 162 4.45 -11.53 -11.23
C GLY A 162 4.82 -10.12 -11.66
N ILE A 163 5.71 -9.49 -10.91
CA ILE A 163 6.27 -8.16 -11.16
C ILE A 163 7.78 -8.24 -10.97
N ASN A 164 8.54 -7.70 -11.94
CA ASN A 164 9.99 -7.53 -11.87
C ASN A 164 10.36 -6.12 -12.31
N GLY A 165 9.86 -5.13 -11.57
CA GLY A 165 9.97 -3.72 -11.88
C GLY A 165 8.85 -3.21 -12.77
N PHE A 166 8.41 -1.98 -12.48
CA PHE A 166 7.42 -1.26 -13.29
C PHE A 166 7.64 0.25 -13.23
N THR A 167 7.11 0.94 -14.22
CA THR A 167 7.07 2.40 -14.29
C THR A 167 5.65 2.88 -14.53
N LEU A 168 5.41 4.16 -14.30
CA LEU A 168 4.13 4.81 -14.57
C LEU A 168 4.20 5.63 -15.87
N GLU A 169 3.10 5.68 -16.60
CA GLU A 169 3.01 6.48 -17.83
C GLU A 169 3.22 7.97 -17.53
N PRO A 170 4.12 8.65 -18.25
CA PRO A 170 4.35 10.07 -18.08
C PRO A 170 3.06 10.87 -18.24
N GLY A 171 2.79 11.80 -17.30
CA GLY A 171 1.62 12.67 -17.34
C GLY A 171 0.30 12.03 -16.87
N SER A 172 0.28 10.74 -16.52
CA SER A 172 -0.94 10.08 -16.01
C SER A 172 -1.21 10.36 -14.53
N TRP A 173 -0.17 10.72 -13.78
CA TRP A 173 -0.25 10.98 -12.34
C TRP A 173 -0.85 12.36 -12.04
N ASN A 174 -1.81 12.42 -11.12
CA ASN A 174 -2.54 13.63 -10.72
C ASN A 174 -2.00 14.33 -9.46
N GLY A 175 -0.90 13.82 -8.90
CA GLY A 175 -0.26 14.36 -7.70
C GLY A 175 -0.72 13.72 -6.38
N ASP A 176 -1.37 12.55 -6.40
CA ASP A 176 -1.61 11.78 -5.17
C ASP A 176 -0.29 11.23 -4.62
N ASP A 177 -0.10 11.34 -3.31
CA ASP A 177 1.16 10.94 -2.66
C ASP A 177 1.15 9.48 -2.19
N ILE A 178 -0.02 8.86 -2.11
CA ILE A 178 -0.23 7.42 -1.94
C ILE A 178 -1.47 6.99 -2.70
N PHE A 179 -1.37 5.93 -3.52
CA PHE A 179 -2.45 5.50 -4.39
C PHE A 179 -2.27 4.05 -4.86
N TYR A 180 -3.34 3.48 -5.41
CA TYR A 180 -3.28 2.30 -6.27
C TYR A 180 -3.13 2.74 -7.71
N PRO A 181 -2.08 2.35 -8.44
CA PRO A 181 -1.98 2.66 -9.86
C PRO A 181 -2.96 1.80 -10.66
N ARG A 182 -3.47 2.35 -11.74
CA ARG A 182 -4.29 1.60 -12.71
C ARG A 182 -3.43 0.54 -13.37
N GLY A 183 -3.93 -0.68 -13.36
CA GLY A 183 -3.20 -1.87 -13.78
C GLY A 183 -2.56 -2.68 -12.66
N LEU A 184 -2.41 -2.14 -11.44
CA LEU A 184 -1.90 -2.85 -10.26
C LEU A 184 -2.70 -2.52 -8.99
N PRO A 185 -3.98 -2.91 -8.90
CA PRO A 185 -4.87 -2.50 -7.80
C PRO A 185 -4.49 -3.07 -6.42
N GLY A 186 -3.54 -3.99 -6.35
CA GLY A 186 -3.04 -4.58 -5.10
C GLY A 186 -1.72 -4.00 -4.59
N VAL A 187 -1.19 -2.96 -5.24
CA VAL A 187 0.12 -2.38 -4.91
C VAL A 187 -0.04 -0.94 -4.46
N PHE A 188 0.40 -0.61 -3.24
CA PHE A 188 0.49 0.77 -2.79
C PHE A 188 1.71 1.44 -3.41
N VAL A 189 1.47 2.47 -4.20
CA VAL A 189 2.52 3.32 -4.75
C VAL A 189 2.53 4.66 -4.04
N VAL A 190 3.72 5.17 -3.73
CA VAL A 190 3.90 6.45 -3.05
C VAL A 190 4.86 7.35 -3.81
N SER A 191 4.64 8.66 -3.67
CA SER A 191 5.49 9.70 -4.26
C SER A 191 6.79 9.90 -3.48
N GLU A 192 7.71 10.66 -4.06
CA GLU A 192 8.93 11.11 -3.39
C GLU A 192 8.62 12.00 -2.17
N ARG A 193 7.56 12.82 -2.21
CA ARG A 193 7.10 13.61 -1.05
C ARG A 193 6.70 12.72 0.13
N PHE A 194 6.03 11.62 -0.14
CA PHE A 194 5.70 10.63 0.89
C PHE A 194 6.96 9.95 1.44
N ALA A 195 7.92 9.60 0.57
CA ALA A 195 9.18 9.02 1.01
C ALA A 195 9.97 9.98 1.90
N HIS A 196 9.95 11.26 1.58
CA HIS A 196 10.52 12.33 2.41
C HIS A 196 9.86 12.39 3.79
N LEU A 197 8.52 12.39 3.85
CA LEU A 197 7.78 12.38 5.10
C LEU A 197 8.19 11.21 6.00
N VAL A 198 8.27 10.00 5.43
CA VAL A 198 8.69 8.79 6.16
C VAL A 198 10.07 8.97 6.77
N SER A 199 11.00 9.51 6.00
CA SER A 199 12.39 9.74 6.44
C SER A 199 12.48 10.84 7.50
N GLU A 200 11.86 11.99 7.27
CA GLU A 200 11.90 13.17 8.14
C GLU A 200 11.31 12.88 9.52
N HIS A 201 10.16 12.21 9.53
CA HIS A 201 9.47 11.84 10.77
C HIS A 201 9.90 10.49 11.33
N GLN A 202 10.86 9.78 10.71
CA GLN A 202 11.30 8.46 11.13
C GLN A 202 10.12 7.50 11.36
N LEU A 203 9.17 7.49 10.42
CA LEU A 203 7.97 6.66 10.52
C LEU A 203 8.33 5.19 10.37
N THR A 204 7.80 4.38 11.26
CA THR A 204 8.21 2.98 11.45
C THR A 204 7.28 1.99 10.75
N ASN A 205 7.77 0.74 10.60
CA ASN A 205 7.10 -0.36 9.92
C ASN A 205 6.83 -0.05 8.43
N THR A 206 7.77 0.62 7.77
CA THR A 206 7.71 1.02 6.37
C THR A 206 8.92 0.51 5.60
N VAL A 207 8.67 -0.02 4.42
CA VAL A 207 9.69 -0.30 3.39
C VAL A 207 9.27 0.39 2.12
N LEU A 208 10.16 1.21 1.57
CA LEU A 208 9.97 1.91 0.31
C LEU A 208 10.96 1.33 -0.71
N THR A 209 10.43 0.67 -1.73
CA THR A 209 11.23 0.11 -2.82
C THR A 209 10.92 0.89 -4.08
N PRO A 210 11.93 1.45 -4.80
CA PRO A 210 11.69 2.07 -6.10
C PRO A 210 10.86 1.16 -7.01
N THR A 211 9.89 1.71 -7.72
CA THR A 211 8.98 0.90 -8.55
C THR A 211 9.72 0.06 -9.57
N GLU A 212 10.83 0.57 -10.12
CA GLU A 212 11.68 -0.12 -11.09
C GLU A 212 12.46 -1.31 -10.49
N GLN A 213 12.58 -1.36 -9.17
CA GLN A 213 13.29 -2.41 -8.43
C GLN A 213 12.35 -3.35 -7.68
N TYR A 214 11.04 -3.08 -7.74
CA TYR A 214 10.08 -3.87 -6.99
C TYR A 214 9.87 -5.25 -7.62
N VAL A 215 10.12 -6.30 -6.84
CA VAL A 215 9.92 -7.70 -7.27
C VAL A 215 8.83 -8.37 -6.46
N TRP A 216 7.86 -8.95 -7.15
CA TRP A 216 6.85 -9.85 -6.61
C TRP A 216 6.69 -11.03 -7.56
N ASP A 217 7.25 -12.18 -7.20
CA ASP A 217 7.30 -13.37 -8.04
C ASP A 217 6.96 -14.63 -7.23
N PRO A 218 5.68 -14.81 -6.84
CA PRO A 218 5.27 -15.93 -5.99
C PRO A 218 5.44 -17.30 -6.67
N LEU A 219 5.43 -17.34 -7.99
CA LEU A 219 5.55 -18.56 -8.79
C LEU A 219 6.97 -18.75 -9.36
N ARG A 220 7.93 -17.88 -8.99
CA ARG A 220 9.33 -17.90 -9.45
C ARG A 220 9.49 -17.92 -10.97
N ARG A 221 8.62 -17.23 -11.69
CA ARG A 221 8.59 -17.22 -13.17
C ARG A 221 9.72 -16.37 -13.78
N PHE A 222 10.19 -15.34 -13.05
CA PHE A 222 11.32 -14.51 -13.48
C PHE A 222 12.68 -15.17 -13.18
N SER A 223 12.72 -16.13 -12.26
CA SER A 223 13.96 -16.79 -11.80
C SER A 223 14.27 -18.05 -12.58
N GLN A 224 13.42 -18.51 -13.48
CA GLN A 224 13.70 -19.69 -14.31
C GLN A 224 14.56 -19.27 -15.51
N PRO A 225 15.75 -19.88 -15.72
CA PRO A 225 16.46 -19.74 -16.97
C PRO A 225 15.54 -20.26 -18.09
N ALA A 226 15.45 -19.48 -19.19
CA ALA A 226 14.69 -19.91 -20.37
C ALA A 226 15.11 -21.33 -20.73
N GLU A 227 14.19 -22.29 -20.63
CA GLU A 227 14.40 -23.62 -21.20
C GLU A 227 14.65 -23.45 -22.70
N ARG A 228 15.86 -23.86 -23.13
CA ARG A 228 16.28 -23.82 -24.54
C ARG A 228 15.75 -25.06 -25.27
#